data_5e1eb44f9843f5bff739d037ab4f7a76
#
_entry.id   5e1eb44f9843f5bff739d037ab4f7a76
#
_cell.length_a   1.000
_cell.length_b   1.000
_cell.length_c   1.000
_cell.angle_alpha   90.00
_cell.angle_beta   90.00
_cell.angle_gamma   90.00
#
_symmetry.space_group_name_H-M   'P 1'
#
loop_
_entity.id
_entity.type
_entity.pdbx_description
1 polymer ?
#
loop_
_entity_poly.entity_id
_entity_poly.type
_entity_poly.pdbx_seq_one_letter_code
_entity_poly.pdbx_strand_id
1 'polypeptide(L)'
;RTAVIFINQVREKIGVMFGNPETTPGGRALKFYSSVRIEIRRQDSLKSGGEIVGNRVKVKIVKNKLAPPFRSAEFDIIFGRGISREGSLIDVGVETGALTKSGTWFSYGDTRLGQGRDNARTFLEEHPDVADTLERQVRSISGMDKARNGEAKVEVEVG
;
A
#
# COMPACT_ATOMS: atom_id res chain seq x y z
N ARG A 1 5.14 26.32 -3.99
CA ARG A 1 5.86 25.03 -4.10
C ARG A 1 5.03 24.09 -4.97
N THR A 2 5.63 23.48 -5.99
CA THR A 2 4.94 22.58 -6.93
C THR A 2 5.61 21.21 -6.87
N ALA A 3 4.79 20.15 -6.77
CA ALA A 3 5.25 18.76 -6.97
C ALA A 3 5.10 18.41 -8.45
N VAL A 4 6.13 17.79 -9.03
CA VAL A 4 6.10 17.28 -10.41
C VAL A 4 6.21 15.76 -10.37
N ILE A 5 5.23 15.08 -10.97
CA ILE A 5 5.16 13.62 -11.02
C ILE A 5 5.35 13.15 -12.46
N PHE A 6 6.38 12.36 -12.70
CA PHE A 6 6.64 11.71 -13.99
C PHE A 6 6.13 10.28 -13.95
N ILE A 7 5.19 9.94 -14.83
CA ILE A 7 4.71 8.58 -15.03
C ILE A 7 5.48 7.98 -16.20
N ASN A 8 6.12 6.82 -15.97
CA ASN A 8 6.93 6.17 -16.98
C ASN A 8 6.65 4.67 -17.02
N GLN A 9 6.79 4.07 -18.19
CA GLN A 9 6.62 2.62 -18.37
C GLN A 9 7.96 1.92 -18.19
N VAL A 10 7.92 0.66 -17.75
CA VAL A 10 9.07 -0.24 -17.75
C VAL A 10 9.16 -0.94 -19.11
N ARG A 11 10.36 -1.04 -19.65
CA ARG A 11 10.68 -1.77 -20.87
C ARG A 11 11.79 -2.76 -20.57
N GLU A 12 11.82 -3.86 -21.29
CA GLU A 12 12.92 -4.81 -21.25
C GLU A 12 13.94 -4.49 -22.34
N LYS A 13 15.21 -4.52 -21.96
CA LYS A 13 16.31 -4.47 -22.93
C LYS A 13 16.58 -5.86 -23.47
N ILE A 14 16.50 -6.01 -24.78
CA ILE A 14 16.87 -7.23 -25.48
C ILE A 14 18.38 -7.43 -25.36
N GLY A 15 18.83 -8.67 -25.09
CA GLY A 15 20.25 -9.04 -25.09
C GLY A 15 20.99 -8.85 -23.75
N VAL A 16 20.29 -8.56 -22.66
CA VAL A 16 20.89 -8.56 -21.31
C VAL A 16 20.88 -9.96 -20.76
N MET A 17 22.03 -10.66 -20.81
CA MET A 17 22.17 -12.04 -20.30
C MET A 17 22.33 -12.10 -18.76
N PHE A 18 22.81 -11.02 -18.11
CA PHE A 18 23.02 -10.93 -16.67
C PHE A 18 22.51 -9.61 -16.11
N GLY A 19 21.90 -9.66 -14.91
CA GLY A 19 21.35 -8.49 -14.23
C GLY A 19 19.88 -8.23 -14.57
N ASN A 20 19.37 -7.07 -14.15
CA ASN A 20 17.98 -6.69 -14.40
C ASN A 20 17.84 -6.06 -15.80
N PRO A 21 17.12 -6.70 -16.74
CA PRO A 21 16.92 -6.18 -18.09
C PRO A 21 15.98 -4.98 -18.14
N GLU A 22 15.26 -4.69 -17.04
CA GLU A 22 14.26 -3.63 -17.00
C GLU A 22 14.89 -2.24 -17.08
N THR A 23 14.35 -1.41 -17.94
CA THR A 23 14.74 -0.02 -18.13
C THR A 23 13.52 0.86 -18.34
N THR A 24 13.69 2.17 -18.12
CA THR A 24 12.67 3.17 -18.43
C THR A 24 13.09 3.97 -19.64
N PRO A 25 12.18 4.33 -20.57
CA PRO A 25 12.47 5.25 -21.66
C PRO A 25 12.86 6.63 -21.09
N GLY A 26 13.53 7.45 -21.94
CA GLY A 26 13.94 8.80 -21.55
C GLY A 26 15.33 8.91 -20.92
N GLY A 27 16.16 7.86 -21.02
CA GLY A 27 17.55 7.91 -20.58
C GLY A 27 17.74 7.87 -19.08
N ARG A 28 18.89 8.39 -18.61
CA ARG A 28 19.29 8.32 -17.20
C ARG A 28 18.88 9.55 -16.37
N ALA A 29 18.50 10.66 -17.01
CA ALA A 29 18.28 11.95 -16.36
C ALA A 29 17.26 11.86 -15.21
N LEU A 30 16.07 11.32 -15.46
CA LEU A 30 15.03 11.16 -14.43
C LEU A 30 15.49 10.31 -13.25
N LYS A 31 16.33 9.28 -13.49
CA LYS A 31 16.87 8.44 -12.41
C LYS A 31 17.76 9.24 -11.46
N PHE A 32 18.51 10.21 -11.95
CA PHE A 32 19.40 11.05 -11.14
C PHE A 32 18.66 12.21 -10.47
N TYR A 33 17.83 12.94 -11.22
CA TYR A 33 17.21 14.16 -10.73
C TYR A 33 16.00 13.93 -9.81
N SER A 34 15.25 12.83 -9.99
CA SER A 34 14.11 12.54 -9.11
C SER A 34 14.50 12.44 -7.64
N SER A 35 13.73 13.06 -6.78
CA SER A 35 13.88 12.96 -5.32
C SER A 35 13.36 11.63 -4.81
N VAL A 36 12.25 11.15 -5.37
CA VAL A 36 11.63 9.87 -5.03
C VAL A 36 11.38 9.08 -6.31
N ARG A 37 11.63 7.77 -6.27
CA ARG A 37 11.25 6.83 -7.33
C ARG A 37 10.43 5.70 -6.73
N ILE A 38 9.31 5.45 -7.37
CA ILE A 38 8.34 4.45 -6.94
C ILE A 38 8.15 3.47 -8.09
N GLU A 39 8.26 2.19 -7.81
CA GLU A 39 7.84 1.12 -8.71
C GLU A 39 6.49 0.60 -8.28
N ILE A 40 5.59 0.43 -9.25
CA ILE A 40 4.25 -0.15 -9.04
C ILE A 40 4.15 -1.39 -9.92
N ARG A 41 3.80 -2.52 -9.30
CA ARG A 41 3.63 -3.81 -10.00
C ARG A 41 2.31 -4.43 -9.63
N ARG A 42 1.58 -4.88 -10.63
CA ARG A 42 0.42 -5.75 -10.41
C ARG A 42 0.91 -7.10 -9.91
N GLN A 43 0.31 -7.58 -8.84
CA GLN A 43 0.55 -8.92 -8.30
C GLN A 43 -0.53 -9.90 -8.77
N ASP A 44 -1.78 -9.62 -8.43
CA ASP A 44 -2.92 -10.47 -8.70
C ASP A 44 -4.12 -9.67 -9.20
N SER A 45 -5.06 -10.37 -9.83
CA SER A 45 -6.37 -9.83 -10.17
C SER A 45 -7.37 -10.15 -9.06
N LEU A 46 -8.11 -9.14 -8.62
CA LEU A 46 -9.19 -9.30 -7.65
C LEU A 46 -10.45 -9.72 -8.40
N LYS A 47 -11.08 -10.79 -7.92
CA LYS A 47 -12.30 -11.34 -8.51
C LYS A 47 -13.45 -11.25 -7.52
N SER A 48 -14.63 -10.88 -8.01
CA SER A 48 -15.88 -10.91 -7.26
C SER A 48 -16.95 -11.48 -8.16
N GLY A 49 -17.67 -12.52 -7.73
CA GLY A 49 -18.70 -13.18 -8.53
C GLY A 49 -18.20 -13.79 -9.85
N GLY A 50 -16.88 -14.10 -9.95
CA GLY A 50 -16.28 -14.62 -11.18
C GLY A 50 -15.72 -13.55 -12.13
N GLU A 51 -16.03 -12.28 -11.91
CA GLU A 51 -15.52 -11.15 -12.71
C GLU A 51 -14.30 -10.51 -12.07
N ILE A 52 -13.40 -9.94 -12.90
CA ILE A 52 -12.26 -9.19 -12.42
C ILE A 52 -12.72 -7.76 -12.10
N VAL A 53 -12.68 -7.41 -10.81
CA VAL A 53 -13.15 -6.12 -10.28
C VAL A 53 -12.00 -5.17 -9.93
N GLY A 54 -10.78 -5.65 -9.96
CA GLY A 54 -9.62 -4.83 -9.59
C GLY A 54 -8.31 -5.59 -9.66
N ASN A 55 -7.27 -4.97 -9.16
CA ASN A 55 -5.93 -5.57 -9.07
C ASN A 55 -5.33 -5.33 -7.67
N ARG A 56 -4.66 -6.36 -7.15
CA ARG A 56 -3.71 -6.18 -6.07
C ARG A 56 -2.39 -5.68 -6.63
N VAL A 57 -1.87 -4.63 -6.05
CA VAL A 57 -0.61 -4.03 -6.49
C VAL A 57 0.40 -3.96 -5.36
N LYS A 58 1.67 -4.09 -5.73
CA LYS A 58 2.81 -3.86 -4.85
C LYS A 58 3.52 -2.60 -5.29
N VAL A 59 3.74 -1.71 -4.34
CA VAL A 59 4.50 -0.48 -4.51
C VAL A 59 5.81 -0.62 -3.76
N LYS A 60 6.93 -0.25 -4.40
CA LYS A 60 8.25 -0.24 -3.79
C LYS A 60 8.91 1.12 -3.99
N ILE A 61 9.40 1.71 -2.93
CA ILE A 61 10.21 2.93 -2.99
C ILE A 61 11.66 2.53 -3.28
N VAL A 62 12.09 2.68 -4.52
CA VAL A 62 13.45 2.28 -4.96
C VAL A 62 14.50 3.37 -4.81
N LYS A 63 14.07 4.63 -4.63
CA LYS A 63 14.92 5.77 -4.30
C LYS A 63 14.12 6.78 -3.48
N ASN A 64 14.73 7.29 -2.43
CA ASN A 64 14.17 8.37 -1.65
C ASN A 64 15.31 9.24 -1.08
N LYS A 65 15.28 10.54 -1.37
CA LYS A 65 16.24 11.53 -0.84
C LYS A 65 15.72 12.22 0.42
N LEU A 66 14.46 11.99 0.79
CA LEU A 66 13.77 12.72 1.86
C LEU A 66 13.56 11.85 3.12
N ALA A 67 13.59 10.52 2.96
CA ALA A 67 13.39 9.54 4.02
C ALA A 67 14.05 8.20 3.64
N PRO A 68 14.17 7.24 4.57
CA PRO A 68 14.75 5.92 4.27
C PRO A 68 14.04 5.25 3.08
N PRO A 69 14.79 4.80 2.05
CA PRO A 69 14.24 4.11 0.89
C PRO A 69 13.93 2.64 1.19
N PHE A 70 13.54 1.88 0.14
CA PHE A 70 13.31 0.44 0.11
C PHE A 70 12.09 -0.07 0.89
N ARG A 71 11.23 0.82 1.34
CA ARG A 71 9.92 0.44 1.89
C ARG A 71 9.00 -0.01 0.76
N SER A 72 8.14 -0.96 1.08
CA SER A 72 7.09 -1.44 0.17
C SER A 72 5.75 -1.46 0.88
N ALA A 73 4.68 -1.31 0.09
CA ALA A 73 3.31 -1.47 0.53
C ALA A 73 2.52 -2.24 -0.53
N GLU A 74 1.49 -2.93 -0.10
CA GLU A 74 0.56 -3.64 -0.97
C GLU A 74 -0.85 -3.14 -0.68
N PHE A 75 -1.63 -2.93 -1.75
CA PHE A 75 -3.02 -2.50 -1.64
C PHE A 75 -3.80 -2.89 -2.88
N ASP A 76 -5.11 -2.80 -2.77
CA ASP A 76 -6.03 -3.11 -3.86
C ASP A 76 -6.42 -1.84 -4.60
N ILE A 77 -6.48 -1.93 -5.93
CA ILE A 77 -7.06 -0.92 -6.80
C ILE A 77 -8.33 -1.52 -7.40
N ILE A 78 -9.48 -0.96 -7.05
CA ILE A 78 -10.79 -1.35 -7.57
C ILE A 78 -11.11 -0.51 -8.81
N PHE A 79 -11.54 -1.13 -9.88
CA PHE A 79 -11.86 -0.43 -11.12
C PHE A 79 -12.99 0.58 -10.90
N GLY A 80 -12.81 1.79 -11.41
CA GLY A 80 -13.74 2.90 -11.25
C GLY A 80 -13.80 3.55 -9.86
N ARG A 81 -13.20 2.93 -8.82
CA ARG A 81 -13.20 3.45 -7.43
C ARG A 81 -11.82 3.89 -6.94
N GLY A 82 -10.74 3.28 -7.48
CA GLY A 82 -9.37 3.58 -7.06
C GLY A 82 -8.88 2.67 -5.91
N ILE A 83 -7.99 3.20 -5.05
CA ILE A 83 -7.42 2.44 -3.95
C ILE A 83 -8.50 2.10 -2.92
N SER A 84 -8.62 0.81 -2.56
CA SER A 84 -9.54 0.36 -1.52
C SER A 84 -9.00 0.75 -0.14
N ARG A 85 -9.74 1.65 0.52
CA ARG A 85 -9.49 2.06 1.91
C ARG A 85 -9.70 0.86 2.85
N GLU A 86 -10.83 0.18 2.68
CA GLU A 86 -11.26 -0.93 3.53
C GLU A 86 -10.30 -2.12 3.41
N GLY A 87 -9.86 -2.44 2.19
CA GLY A 87 -8.83 -3.45 1.95
C GLY A 87 -7.53 -3.12 2.66
N SER A 88 -7.10 -1.86 2.61
CA SER A 88 -5.89 -1.38 3.31
C SER A 88 -6.05 -1.43 4.83
N LEU A 89 -7.24 -1.08 5.36
CA LEU A 89 -7.55 -1.15 6.79
C LEU A 89 -7.49 -2.59 7.31
N ILE A 90 -7.96 -3.56 6.53
CA ILE A 90 -7.88 -4.98 6.91
C ILE A 90 -6.41 -5.42 6.98
N ASP A 91 -5.62 -5.12 5.96
CA ASP A 91 -4.22 -5.56 5.91
C ASP A 91 -3.42 -4.95 7.07
N VAL A 92 -3.47 -3.64 7.23
CA VAL A 92 -2.75 -2.93 8.31
C VAL A 92 -3.36 -3.26 9.68
N GLY A 93 -4.68 -3.43 9.77
CA GLY A 93 -5.36 -3.83 11.00
C GLY A 93 -4.89 -5.18 11.54
N VAL A 94 -4.67 -6.16 10.65
CA VAL A 94 -4.10 -7.46 11.04
C VAL A 94 -2.62 -7.31 11.41
N GLU A 95 -1.84 -6.54 10.65
CA GLU A 95 -0.42 -6.31 10.91
C GLU A 95 -0.18 -5.62 12.27
N THR A 96 -1.01 -4.66 12.61
CA THR A 96 -0.92 -3.90 13.88
C THR A 96 -1.60 -4.59 15.07
N GLY A 97 -2.32 -5.68 14.85
CA GLY A 97 -3.11 -6.36 15.87
C GLY A 97 -4.42 -5.66 16.22
N ALA A 98 -4.82 -4.62 15.49
CA ALA A 98 -6.13 -3.97 15.66
C ALA A 98 -7.28 -4.88 15.18
N LEU A 99 -7.01 -5.75 14.20
CA LEU A 99 -7.90 -6.82 13.75
C LEU A 99 -7.34 -8.18 14.14
N THR A 100 -8.22 -9.06 14.56
CA THR A 100 -7.90 -10.48 14.79
C THR A 100 -8.25 -11.29 13.57
N LYS A 101 -7.27 -12.09 13.10
CA LYS A 101 -7.48 -13.10 12.05
C LYS A 101 -7.36 -14.48 12.67
N SER A 102 -8.45 -15.25 12.66
CA SER A 102 -8.47 -16.64 13.13
C SER A 102 -8.86 -17.57 11.97
N GLY A 103 -7.89 -18.29 11.44
CA GLY A 103 -8.05 -19.05 10.20
C GLY A 103 -8.44 -18.13 9.05
N THR A 104 -9.64 -18.32 8.51
CA THR A 104 -10.21 -17.47 7.43
C THR A 104 -11.09 -16.34 7.94
N TRP A 105 -11.36 -16.25 9.24
CA TRP A 105 -12.26 -15.26 9.83
C TRP A 105 -11.52 -14.00 10.27
N PHE A 106 -12.15 -12.86 10.02
CA PHE A 106 -11.69 -11.55 10.46
C PHE A 106 -12.66 -10.99 11.50
N SER A 107 -12.14 -10.43 12.60
CA SER A 107 -12.93 -9.86 13.68
C SER A 107 -12.31 -8.56 14.20
N TYR A 108 -13.15 -7.63 14.60
CA TYR A 108 -12.80 -6.38 15.27
C TYR A 108 -13.48 -6.35 16.65
N GLY A 109 -12.70 -6.54 17.71
CA GLY A 109 -13.26 -6.82 19.02
C GLY A 109 -14.18 -8.04 18.98
N ASP A 110 -15.41 -7.87 19.44
CA ASP A 110 -16.44 -8.92 19.43
C ASP A 110 -17.21 -9.01 18.11
N THR A 111 -16.98 -8.06 17.18
CA THR A 111 -17.68 -7.99 15.90
C THR A 111 -16.98 -8.84 14.84
N ARG A 112 -17.68 -9.83 14.30
CA ARG A 112 -17.20 -10.60 13.14
C ARG A 112 -17.43 -9.81 11.85
N LEU A 113 -16.34 -9.53 11.12
CA LEU A 113 -16.39 -8.80 9.85
C LEU A 113 -16.74 -9.73 8.69
N GLY A 114 -16.30 -10.98 8.73
CA GLY A 114 -16.60 -11.96 7.67
C GLY A 114 -15.55 -13.05 7.52
N GLN A 115 -15.92 -14.07 6.75
CA GLN A 115 -15.03 -15.14 6.34
C GLN A 115 -14.36 -14.78 5.01
N GLY A 116 -13.04 -14.67 5.03
CA GLY A 116 -12.26 -14.21 3.89
C GLY A 116 -12.14 -12.69 3.84
N ARG A 117 -11.08 -12.24 3.17
CA ARG A 117 -10.73 -10.82 3.09
C ARG A 117 -11.77 -10.00 2.32
N ASP A 118 -12.37 -10.58 1.27
CA ASP A 118 -13.37 -9.88 0.45
C ASP A 118 -14.67 -9.63 1.23
N ASN A 119 -15.15 -10.62 2.00
CA ASN A 119 -16.34 -10.44 2.84
C ASN A 119 -16.08 -9.42 3.95
N ALA A 120 -14.90 -9.44 4.58
CA ALA A 120 -14.53 -8.44 5.59
C ALA A 120 -14.45 -7.03 4.97
N ARG A 121 -13.95 -6.89 3.72
CA ARG A 121 -13.95 -5.62 3.00
C ARG A 121 -15.36 -5.12 2.74
N THR A 122 -16.24 -5.97 2.20
CA THR A 122 -17.65 -5.62 1.94
C THR A 122 -18.34 -5.20 3.24
N PHE A 123 -18.11 -5.91 4.33
CA PHE A 123 -18.65 -5.52 5.64
C PHE A 123 -18.23 -4.11 6.04
N LEU A 124 -16.95 -3.77 5.89
CA LEU A 124 -16.45 -2.42 6.23
C LEU A 124 -16.98 -1.34 5.26
N GLU A 125 -17.24 -1.69 3.99
CA GLU A 125 -17.89 -0.79 3.02
C GLU A 125 -19.34 -0.49 3.42
N GLU A 126 -20.05 -1.47 3.98
CA GLU A 126 -21.44 -1.34 4.44
C GLU A 126 -21.55 -0.69 5.85
N HIS A 127 -20.46 -0.73 6.63
CA HIS A 127 -20.41 -0.20 7.99
C HIS A 127 -19.29 0.83 8.15
N PRO A 128 -19.47 2.05 7.62
CA PRO A 128 -18.45 3.10 7.64
C PRO A 128 -18.07 3.56 9.06
N ASP A 129 -18.98 3.48 10.01
CA ASP A 129 -18.74 3.78 11.44
C ASP A 129 -17.70 2.84 12.06
N VAL A 130 -17.79 1.55 11.75
CA VAL A 130 -16.79 0.53 12.16
C VAL A 130 -15.46 0.79 11.46
N ALA A 131 -15.48 1.07 10.15
CA ALA A 131 -14.28 1.39 9.37
C ALA A 131 -13.56 2.63 9.92
N ASP A 132 -14.28 3.69 10.27
CA ASP A 132 -13.72 4.93 10.82
C ASP A 132 -13.12 4.71 12.23
N THR A 133 -13.73 3.85 13.03
CA THR A 133 -13.23 3.52 14.37
C THR A 133 -11.96 2.68 14.27
N LEU A 134 -11.96 1.69 13.39
CA LEU A 134 -10.79 0.88 13.09
C LEU A 134 -9.63 1.73 12.54
N GLU A 135 -9.91 2.67 11.62
CA GLU A 135 -8.88 3.57 11.07
C GLU A 135 -8.23 4.40 12.16
N ARG A 136 -9.02 5.00 13.05
CA ARG A 136 -8.48 5.76 14.19
C ARG A 136 -7.57 4.91 15.08
N GLN A 137 -7.98 3.68 15.36
CA GLN A 137 -7.17 2.76 16.17
C GLN A 137 -5.87 2.38 15.45
N VAL A 138 -5.93 2.01 14.18
CA VAL A 138 -4.76 1.67 13.35
C VAL A 138 -3.78 2.85 13.29
N ARG A 139 -4.27 4.08 13.07
CA ARG A 139 -3.43 5.29 13.05
C ARG A 139 -2.76 5.56 14.39
N SER A 140 -3.48 5.39 15.48
CA SER A 140 -2.95 5.55 16.83
C SER A 140 -1.84 4.54 17.11
N ILE A 141 -2.06 3.25 16.83
CA ILE A 141 -1.07 2.18 17.03
C ILE A 141 0.17 2.41 16.14
N SER A 142 -0.04 2.81 14.89
CA SER A 142 1.05 3.09 13.93
C SER A 142 1.79 4.40 14.18
N GLY A 143 1.39 5.21 15.16
CA GLY A 143 2.00 6.51 15.45
C GLY A 143 1.80 7.58 14.37
N MET A 144 0.89 7.34 13.41
CA MET A 144 0.67 8.26 12.29
C MET A 144 0.09 9.61 12.73
N ASP A 145 -0.64 9.65 13.83
CA ASP A 145 -1.21 10.89 14.37
C ASP A 145 -0.13 11.81 14.96
N LYS A 146 0.93 11.24 15.55
CA LYS A 146 2.10 12.01 16.04
C LYS A 146 2.87 12.67 14.91
N ALA A 147 3.03 11.97 13.78
CA ALA A 147 3.72 12.51 12.61
C ALA A 147 3.00 13.71 11.99
N ARG A 148 1.66 13.75 12.05
CA ARG A 148 0.84 14.85 11.52
C ARG A 148 0.91 16.11 12.37
N ASN A 149 1.14 15.96 13.67
CA ASN A 149 1.26 17.07 14.63
C ASN A 149 2.68 17.61 14.79
N GLY A 150 3.66 17.16 13.98
CA GLY A 150 5.04 17.65 14.02
C GLY A 150 5.88 17.12 15.19
N GLU A 151 5.40 16.16 15.96
CA GLU A 151 6.07 15.60 17.13
C GLU A 151 6.90 14.33 16.82
N ALA A 152 7.17 14.05 15.56
CA ALA A 152 8.05 12.93 15.17
C ALA A 152 9.49 13.23 15.58
N LYS A 153 9.88 12.88 16.78
CA LYS A 153 11.29 12.72 17.16
C LYS A 153 11.86 11.59 16.30
N VAL A 154 12.79 11.94 15.42
CA VAL A 154 13.64 10.97 14.74
C VAL A 154 14.68 10.54 15.78
N GLU A 155 14.43 9.45 16.48
CA GLU A 155 15.49 8.75 17.20
C GLU A 155 16.37 8.06 16.15
N VAL A 156 17.48 8.69 15.82
CA VAL A 156 18.56 8.07 15.07
C VAL A 156 19.42 7.34 16.11
N GLU A 157 19.21 6.06 16.26
CA GLU A 157 20.23 5.21 16.89
C GLU A 157 21.43 5.17 15.95
N VAL A 158 22.48 5.86 16.34
CA VAL A 158 23.82 5.75 15.77
C VAL A 158 24.50 4.61 16.51
N GLY A 159 24.55 3.46 15.88
CA GLY A 159 25.36 2.31 16.26
C GLY A 159 26.43 2.07 15.21
#